data_11481d787c379041f68448556e823e7b
#
_entry.id   11481d787c379041f68448556e823e7b
#
_cell.length_a   1.000
_cell.length_b   1.000
_cell.length_c   1.000
_cell.angle_alpha   90.00
_cell.angle_beta   90.00
_cell.angle_gamma   90.00
#
_symmetry.space_group_name_H-M   'P 1'
#
loop_
_entity.id
_entity.type
_entity.pdbx_description
1 polymer ?
#
loop_
_entity_poly.entity_id
_entity_poly.type
_entity_poly.pdbx_seq_one_letter_code
_entity_poly.pdbx_strand_id
1 'polypeptide(L)'
;TAYRRQRQMCIRDRNKSGQGLKAFLMSTGIRDYELVVIHDDIDLAFGRFRIKKASSDGGHNGIKSIDSSLGHSNYWRFKIGLGRPPSTLDPADYVLSKFNNDETEEVEFIIEDSMEIIDSFLENSENGIKKASERRIIDVI
;
A
#
# COMPACT_ATOMS: atom_id res chain seq x y z
N THR A 1 17.24 3.28 14.47
CA THR A 1 18.38 3.13 13.60
C THR A 1 18.09 2.34 12.35
N ALA A 2 17.82 1.04 12.33
CA ALA A 2 17.38 0.32 11.14
C ALA A 2 15.98 0.81 10.68
N TYR A 3 15.08 1.08 11.62
CA TYR A 3 13.75 1.64 11.37
C TYR A 3 13.80 3.05 10.77
N ARG A 4 14.77 3.88 11.19
CA ARG A 4 14.98 5.23 10.62
C ARG A 4 15.54 5.19 9.21
N ARG A 5 16.39 4.21 8.89
CA ARG A 5 16.90 3.99 7.53
C ARG A 5 15.81 3.50 6.57
N GLN A 6 14.94 2.61 7.01
CA GLN A 6 13.79 2.14 6.22
C GLN A 6 12.83 3.29 5.90
N ARG A 7 12.54 4.16 6.88
CA ARG A 7 11.68 5.31 6.69
C ARG A 7 12.27 6.34 5.71
N GLN A 8 13.59 6.52 5.72
CA GLN A 8 14.27 7.39 4.75
C GLN A 8 14.28 6.80 3.34
N MET A 9 14.40 5.49 3.17
CA MET A 9 14.32 4.83 1.87
C MET A 9 12.93 4.94 1.25
N CYS A 10 11.88 4.75 2.02
CA CYS A 10 10.49 4.88 1.54
C CYS A 10 10.15 6.30 1.06
N ILE A 11 10.72 7.34 1.68
CA ILE A 11 10.43 8.74 1.35
C ILE A 11 11.28 9.24 0.17
N ARG A 12 12.54 8.82 0.06
CA ARG A 12 13.50 9.36 -0.92
C ARG A 12 13.52 8.63 -2.26
N ASP A 13 13.27 7.33 -2.28
CA ASP A 13 13.49 6.46 -3.44
C ASP A 13 12.36 5.47 -3.68
N ARG A 14 11.12 5.96 -3.79
CA ARG A 14 9.95 5.13 -4.09
C ARG A 14 10.15 4.19 -5.28
N ASN A 15 10.85 4.69 -6.32
CA ASN A 15 11.18 3.93 -7.52
C ASN A 15 12.25 2.86 -7.30
N LYS A 16 12.90 2.85 -6.14
CA LYS A 16 13.95 1.87 -5.75
C LYS A 16 13.55 1.01 -4.56
N SER A 17 12.26 0.98 -4.21
CA SER A 17 11.75 0.22 -3.06
C SER A 17 12.09 -1.26 -3.15
N GLY A 18 12.10 -1.84 -4.34
CA GLY A 18 12.42 -3.24 -4.57
C GLY A 18 13.85 -3.63 -4.19
N GLN A 19 14.82 -2.76 -4.44
CA GLN A 19 16.23 -3.03 -4.09
C GLN A 19 16.42 -3.12 -2.58
N GLY A 20 15.84 -2.17 -1.83
CA GLY A 20 15.89 -2.17 -0.38
C GLY A 20 15.17 -3.36 0.24
N LEU A 21 14.00 -3.70 -0.27
CA LEU A 21 13.25 -4.86 0.16
C LEU A 21 14.02 -6.17 -0.08
N LYS A 22 14.56 -6.36 -1.28
CA LYS A 22 15.35 -7.55 -1.61
C LYS A 22 16.55 -7.69 -0.67
N ALA A 23 17.30 -6.62 -0.44
CA ALA A 23 18.42 -6.62 0.49
C ALA A 23 17.98 -6.99 1.91
N PHE A 24 16.85 -6.47 2.37
CA PHE A 24 16.27 -6.80 3.68
C PHE A 24 15.88 -8.29 3.78
N LEU A 25 15.18 -8.83 2.80
CA LEU A 25 14.80 -10.24 2.76
C LEU A 25 16.02 -11.15 2.76
N MET A 26 17.04 -10.82 1.99
CA MET A 26 18.30 -11.58 1.96
C MET A 26 19.04 -11.54 3.30
N SER A 27 19.06 -10.40 4.00
CA SER A 27 19.74 -10.26 5.29
C SER A 27 19.02 -10.92 6.46
N THR A 28 17.69 -11.02 6.40
CA THR A 28 16.86 -11.57 7.47
C THR A 28 16.49 -13.04 7.28
N GLY A 29 16.63 -13.57 6.08
CA GLY A 29 16.19 -14.92 5.72
C GLY A 29 14.65 -15.07 5.64
N ILE A 30 13.90 -13.99 5.76
CA ILE A 30 12.44 -13.98 5.56
C ILE A 30 12.16 -14.27 4.08
N ARG A 31 11.22 -15.17 3.83
CA ARG A 31 10.86 -15.55 2.48
C ARG A 31 9.83 -14.61 1.88
N ASP A 32 9.89 -14.40 0.58
CA ASP A 32 9.01 -13.47 -0.14
C ASP A 32 7.53 -13.86 -0.11
N TYR A 33 7.19 -15.14 0.07
CA TYR A 33 5.79 -15.57 0.23
C TYR A 33 5.17 -15.15 1.58
N GLU A 34 5.98 -14.76 2.56
CA GLU A 34 5.54 -14.22 3.85
C GLU A 34 5.36 -12.69 3.80
N LEU A 35 5.60 -12.10 2.63
CA LEU A 35 5.57 -10.66 2.44
C LEU A 35 4.15 -10.14 2.23
N VAL A 36 3.82 -9.08 2.95
CA VAL A 36 2.65 -8.22 2.70
C VAL A 36 3.14 -6.81 2.44
N VAL A 37 2.85 -6.28 1.27
CA VAL A 37 3.17 -4.89 0.91
C VAL A 37 1.93 -4.03 1.03
N ILE A 38 2.03 -2.96 1.80
CA ILE A 38 0.97 -1.96 1.96
C ILE A 38 1.27 -0.80 1.03
N HIS A 39 0.34 -0.44 0.16
CA HIS A 39 0.54 0.63 -0.80
C HIS A 39 -0.76 1.33 -1.20
N ASP A 40 -0.63 2.53 -1.76
CA ASP A 40 -1.73 3.28 -2.35
C ASP A 40 -2.18 2.70 -3.70
N ASP A 41 -3.45 2.91 -4.03
CA ASP A 41 -4.03 2.51 -5.32
C ASP A 41 -5.02 3.59 -5.79
N ILE A 42 -4.73 4.22 -6.92
CA ILE A 42 -5.60 5.26 -7.51
C ILE A 42 -6.84 4.69 -8.21
N ASP A 43 -6.83 3.41 -8.56
CA ASP A 43 -7.97 2.73 -9.18
C ASP A 43 -9.01 2.27 -8.16
N LEU A 44 -8.67 2.35 -6.90
CA LEU A 44 -9.56 2.05 -5.78
C LEU A 44 -10.06 3.36 -5.16
N ALA A 45 -11.36 3.46 -4.93
CA ALA A 45 -11.96 4.68 -4.38
C ALA A 45 -11.33 5.08 -3.04
N PHE A 46 -11.26 6.38 -2.77
CA PHE A 46 -10.68 6.91 -1.54
C PHE A 46 -11.26 6.25 -0.29
N GLY A 47 -10.39 5.79 0.59
CA GLY A 47 -10.77 5.12 1.82
C GLY A 47 -11.23 3.66 1.68
N ARG A 48 -11.22 3.10 0.47
CA ARG A 48 -11.45 1.66 0.27
C ARG A 48 -10.17 0.87 0.48
N PHE A 49 -10.35 -0.38 0.91
CA PHE A 49 -9.27 -1.34 1.05
C PHE A 49 -9.48 -2.56 0.16
N ARG A 50 -8.39 -3.15 -0.26
CA ARG A 50 -8.40 -4.44 -0.95
C ARG A 50 -7.15 -5.23 -0.62
N ILE A 51 -7.31 -6.47 -0.24
CA ILE A 51 -6.19 -7.39 -0.03
C ILE A 51 -6.22 -8.42 -1.15
N LYS A 52 -5.13 -8.52 -1.89
CA LYS A 52 -4.95 -9.48 -2.98
C LYS A 52 -3.56 -10.06 -2.98
N LYS A 53 -3.47 -11.30 -3.45
CA LYS A 53 -2.20 -11.95 -3.78
C LYS A 53 -1.99 -11.93 -5.30
N ALA A 54 -0.73 -11.79 -5.73
CA ALA A 54 -0.33 -11.85 -7.14
C ALA A 54 -1.12 -10.89 -8.07
N SER A 55 -1.28 -9.65 -7.65
CA SER A 55 -1.97 -8.61 -8.41
C SER A 55 -1.01 -7.85 -9.33
N SER A 56 -1.53 -7.23 -10.40
CA SER A 56 -0.75 -6.31 -11.24
C SER A 56 -0.29 -5.07 -10.47
N ASP A 57 0.71 -4.36 -10.97
CA ASP A 57 1.25 -3.16 -10.32
C ASP A 57 0.33 -1.93 -10.39
N GLY A 58 -0.66 -1.94 -11.27
CA GLY A 58 -1.61 -0.85 -11.43
C GLY A 58 -0.97 0.51 -11.79
N GLY A 59 0.24 0.48 -12.33
CA GLY A 59 1.02 1.69 -12.62
C GLY A 59 1.81 2.25 -11.43
N HIS A 60 1.74 1.61 -10.25
CA HIS A 60 2.45 2.04 -9.06
C HIS A 60 3.96 1.78 -9.18
N ASN A 61 4.78 2.83 -9.23
CA ASN A 61 6.22 2.71 -9.48
C ASN A 61 6.97 1.93 -8.39
N GLY A 62 6.58 2.08 -7.13
CA GLY A 62 7.15 1.30 -6.02
C GLY A 62 6.89 -0.21 -6.18
N ILE A 63 5.68 -0.59 -6.59
CA ILE A 63 5.33 -1.99 -6.85
C ILE A 63 6.07 -2.53 -8.07
N LYS A 64 6.19 -1.75 -9.14
CA LYS A 64 7.01 -2.13 -10.32
C LYS A 64 8.45 -2.43 -9.90
N SER A 65 9.02 -1.61 -9.03
CA SER A 65 10.38 -1.81 -8.50
C SER A 65 10.48 -3.11 -7.69
N ILE A 66 9.50 -3.41 -6.85
CA ILE A 66 9.47 -4.66 -6.07
C ILE A 66 9.36 -5.87 -6.98
N ASP A 67 8.41 -5.87 -7.90
CA ASP A 67 8.22 -6.96 -8.87
C ASP A 67 9.49 -7.22 -9.69
N SER A 68 10.14 -6.16 -10.16
CA SER A 68 11.40 -6.25 -10.89
C SER A 68 12.55 -6.83 -10.06
N SER A 69 12.66 -6.40 -8.81
CA SER A 69 13.73 -6.86 -7.91
C SER A 69 13.54 -8.29 -7.44
N LEU A 70 12.30 -8.73 -7.18
CA LEU A 70 11.99 -10.09 -6.79
C LEU A 70 11.89 -11.05 -7.98
N GLY A 71 11.66 -10.55 -9.19
CA GLY A 71 11.44 -11.33 -10.40
C GLY A 71 10.04 -11.95 -10.51
N HIS A 72 9.13 -11.60 -9.65
CA HIS A 72 7.73 -12.04 -9.66
C HIS A 72 6.84 -11.07 -8.86
N SER A 73 5.52 -11.23 -8.97
CA SER A 73 4.51 -10.45 -8.24
C SER A 73 3.71 -11.30 -7.22
N ASN A 74 4.20 -12.50 -6.88
CA ASN A 74 3.48 -13.49 -6.08
C ASN A 74 3.67 -13.27 -4.57
N TYR A 75 3.21 -12.12 -4.08
CA TYR A 75 3.15 -11.75 -2.67
C TYR A 75 1.83 -11.04 -2.35
N TRP A 76 1.51 -10.89 -1.08
CA TRP A 76 0.29 -10.22 -0.65
C TRP A 76 0.40 -8.71 -0.79
N ARG A 77 -0.68 -8.08 -1.23
CA ARG A 77 -0.80 -6.62 -1.31
C ARG A 77 -2.02 -6.14 -0.57
N PHE A 78 -1.78 -5.24 0.37
CA PHE A 78 -2.82 -4.48 1.05
C PHE A 78 -2.92 -3.11 0.37
N LYS A 79 -3.99 -2.91 -0.40
CA LYS A 79 -4.22 -1.72 -1.19
C LYS A 79 -5.10 -0.73 -0.44
N ILE A 80 -4.65 0.51 -0.35
CA ILE A 80 -5.42 1.63 0.23
C ILE A 80 -5.81 2.57 -0.90
N GLY A 81 -7.13 2.75 -1.11
CA GLY A 81 -7.65 3.57 -2.18
C GLY A 81 -7.40 5.06 -1.97
N LEU A 82 -6.89 5.72 -3.00
CA LEU A 82 -6.78 7.18 -3.10
C LEU A 82 -7.81 7.79 -4.04
N GLY A 83 -8.44 6.99 -4.91
CA GLY A 83 -9.25 7.47 -6.02
C GLY A 83 -8.41 8.06 -7.15
N ARG A 84 -9.00 8.18 -8.32
CA ARG A 84 -8.33 8.77 -9.48
C ARG A 84 -8.24 10.28 -9.35
N PRO A 85 -7.10 10.89 -9.71
CA PRO A 85 -7.00 12.35 -9.80
C PRO A 85 -7.93 12.90 -10.87
N PRO A 86 -8.28 14.21 -10.80
CA PRO A 86 -8.89 14.90 -11.91
C PRO A 86 -8.05 14.72 -13.18
N SER A 87 -8.70 14.66 -14.35
CA SER A 87 -8.04 14.45 -15.65
C SER A 87 -6.95 15.48 -16.00
N THR A 88 -6.95 16.64 -15.32
CA THR A 88 -5.97 17.72 -15.47
C THR A 88 -4.69 17.52 -14.68
N LEU A 89 -4.64 16.55 -13.76
CA LEU A 89 -3.48 16.27 -12.92
C LEU A 89 -2.78 14.97 -13.34
N ASP A 90 -1.45 15.01 -13.35
CA ASP A 90 -0.63 13.83 -13.50
C ASP A 90 -0.79 12.92 -12.26
N PRO A 91 -1.07 11.61 -12.44
CA PRO A 91 -1.21 10.69 -11.30
C PRO A 91 0.00 10.66 -10.38
N ALA A 92 1.22 10.79 -10.89
CA ALA A 92 2.43 10.81 -10.08
C ALA A 92 2.49 12.05 -9.18
N ASP A 93 2.10 13.21 -9.69
CA ASP A 93 2.04 14.45 -8.91
C ASP A 93 0.91 14.39 -7.88
N TYR A 94 -0.22 13.82 -8.25
CA TYR A 94 -1.37 13.64 -7.36
C TYR A 94 -1.04 12.81 -6.11
N VAL A 95 -0.41 11.67 -6.27
CA VAL A 95 -0.06 10.78 -5.13
C VAL A 95 1.01 11.38 -4.22
N LEU A 96 1.75 12.37 -4.67
CA LEU A 96 2.74 13.10 -3.88
C LEU A 96 2.19 14.40 -3.28
N SER A 97 0.97 14.79 -3.63
CA SER A 97 0.33 15.99 -3.11
C SER A 97 -0.12 15.82 -1.65
N LYS A 98 -0.36 16.94 -0.98
CA LYS A 98 -0.92 16.94 0.36
C LYS A 98 -2.42 16.65 0.31
N PHE A 99 -2.91 15.97 1.34
CA PHE A 99 -4.35 15.87 1.57
C PHE A 99 -4.94 17.25 1.89
N ASN A 100 -6.16 17.51 1.42
CA ASN A 100 -6.90 18.68 1.83
C ASN A 100 -7.43 18.52 3.28
N ASN A 101 -8.04 19.57 3.84
CA ASN A 101 -8.48 19.54 5.24
C ASN A 101 -9.57 18.48 5.49
N ASP A 102 -10.50 18.30 4.56
CA ASP A 102 -11.58 17.33 4.70
C ASP A 102 -11.04 15.89 4.60
N GLU A 103 -10.09 15.67 3.69
CA GLU A 103 -9.41 14.38 3.56
C GLU A 103 -8.55 14.03 4.78
N THR A 104 -7.97 15.02 5.46
CA THR A 104 -7.07 14.79 6.60
C THR A 104 -7.78 14.09 7.75
N GLU A 105 -9.01 14.47 8.07
CA GLU A 105 -9.81 13.79 9.10
C GLU A 105 -10.12 12.34 8.70
N GLU A 106 -10.51 12.13 7.46
CA GLU A 106 -10.79 10.78 6.95
C GLU A 106 -9.53 9.90 6.92
N VAL A 107 -8.36 10.47 6.64
CA VAL A 107 -7.08 9.73 6.65
C VAL A 107 -6.76 9.15 8.02
N GLU A 108 -7.09 9.83 9.12
CA GLU A 108 -6.90 9.29 10.46
C GLU A 108 -7.73 8.01 10.66
N PHE A 109 -9.00 8.02 10.26
CA PHE A 109 -9.86 6.82 10.29
C PHE A 109 -9.36 5.73 9.35
N ILE A 110 -8.87 6.08 8.16
CA ILE A 110 -8.28 5.12 7.22
C ILE A 110 -7.07 4.42 7.86
N ILE A 111 -6.23 5.15 8.57
CA ILE A 111 -5.06 4.58 9.26
C ILE A 111 -5.50 3.62 10.37
N GLU A 112 -6.44 4.03 11.21
CA GLU A 112 -6.96 3.18 12.29
C GLU A 112 -7.60 1.89 11.75
N ASP A 113 -8.47 2.01 10.76
CA ASP A 113 -9.12 0.87 10.11
C ASP A 113 -8.11 -0.05 9.43
N SER A 114 -7.08 0.51 8.77
CA SER A 114 -6.06 -0.30 8.12
C SER A 114 -5.24 -1.11 9.13
N MET A 115 -4.94 -0.57 10.29
CA MET A 115 -4.26 -1.29 11.37
C MET A 115 -5.10 -2.47 11.87
N GLU A 116 -6.40 -2.25 12.13
CA GLU A 116 -7.32 -3.31 12.55
C GLU A 116 -7.46 -4.41 11.51
N ILE A 117 -7.58 -4.04 10.24
CA ILE A 117 -7.71 -4.99 9.12
C ILE A 117 -6.42 -5.79 8.94
N ILE A 118 -5.25 -5.16 9.07
CA ILE A 118 -3.96 -5.84 8.99
C ILE A 118 -3.81 -6.85 10.12
N ASP A 119 -4.13 -6.47 11.36
CA ASP A 119 -4.09 -7.39 12.50
C ASP A 119 -4.99 -8.60 12.27
N SER A 120 -6.22 -8.37 11.81
CA SER A 120 -7.14 -9.45 11.45
C SER A 120 -6.60 -10.36 10.34
N PHE A 121 -5.95 -9.78 9.33
CA PHE A 121 -5.33 -10.52 8.24
C PHE A 121 -4.16 -11.39 8.72
N LEU A 122 -3.34 -10.89 9.62
CA LEU A 122 -2.21 -11.63 10.18
C LEU A 122 -2.65 -12.80 11.07
N GLU A 123 -3.79 -12.66 11.75
CA GLU A 123 -4.39 -13.76 12.52
C GLU A 123 -5.08 -14.78 11.61
N ASN A 124 -5.87 -14.31 10.66
CA ASN A 124 -6.61 -15.12 9.69
C ASN A 124 -6.80 -14.34 8.39
N SER A 125 -6.15 -14.79 7.32
CA SER A 125 -6.16 -14.10 6.03
C SER A 125 -7.57 -13.91 5.44
N GLU A 126 -8.45 -14.89 5.57
CA GLU A 126 -9.82 -14.80 5.06
C GLU A 126 -10.63 -13.73 5.79
N ASN A 127 -10.51 -13.65 7.11
CA ASN A 127 -11.17 -12.62 7.91
C ASN A 127 -10.67 -11.22 7.56
N GLY A 128 -9.38 -11.04 7.37
CA GLY A 128 -8.79 -9.76 6.97
C GLY A 128 -9.27 -9.33 5.59
N ILE A 129 -9.31 -10.24 4.62
CA ILE A 129 -9.82 -9.97 3.26
C ILE A 129 -11.30 -9.57 3.31
N LYS A 130 -12.10 -10.26 4.10
CA LYS A 130 -13.52 -9.94 4.28
C LYS A 130 -13.70 -8.55 4.90
N LYS A 131 -13.03 -8.25 6.00
CA LYS A 131 -13.08 -6.93 6.64
C LYS A 131 -12.66 -5.80 5.69
N ALA A 132 -11.61 -6.00 4.91
CA ALA A 132 -11.16 -5.03 3.92
C ALA A 132 -12.24 -4.71 2.88
N SER A 133 -12.97 -5.72 2.41
CA SER A 133 -14.03 -5.56 1.41
C SER A 133 -15.32 -4.96 1.96
N GLU A 134 -15.58 -5.11 3.24
CA GLU A 134 -16.81 -4.64 3.91
C GLU A 134 -16.73 -3.19 4.39
N ARG A 135 -15.52 -2.60 4.44
CA ARG A 135 -15.39 -1.21 4.87
C ARG A 135 -16.22 -0.30 3.96
N ARG A 136 -17.15 0.40 4.56
CA ARG A 136 -17.98 1.38 3.85
C ARG A 136 -17.17 2.65 3.61
N ILE A 137 -17.34 3.24 2.42
CA ILE A 137 -16.92 4.63 2.21
C ILE A 137 -17.84 5.49 3.07
N ILE A 138 -17.24 6.28 3.95
CA ILE A 138 -17.98 7.39 4.56
C ILE A 138 -18.01 8.45 3.46
N ASP A 139 -19.17 8.61 2.82
CA ASP A 139 -19.38 9.76 1.95
C ASP A 139 -19.27 11.00 2.82
N VAL A 140 -18.18 11.72 2.68
CA VAL A 140 -18.05 13.06 3.24
C VAL A 140 -18.98 13.95 2.44
N ILE A 141 -20.15 14.17 2.98
CA ILE A 141 -21.13 15.10 2.41
C ILE A 141 -20.65 16.52 2.65
#